data_82c9df452e51a6bbf726cd7bc7172c33
#
_entry.id   82c9df452e51a6bbf726cd7bc7172c33
#
_cell.length_a   1.000
_cell.length_b   1.000
_cell.length_c   1.000
_cell.angle_alpha   90.00
_cell.angle_beta   90.00
_cell.angle_gamma   90.00
#
_symmetry.space_group_name_H-M   'P 1'
#
loop_
_entity.id
_entity.type
_entity.pdbx_description
1 polymer ?
#
loop_
_entity_poly.entity_id
_entity_poly.type
_entity_poly.pdbx_seq_one_letter_code
_entity_poly.pdbx_strand_id
1 'polypeptide(L)'
;MKKTFKEARMLATVAVLICLTSCEQLEGQELKAIKKEDSIAKEESVAKRADVWTEIFRDDFATLNTANWTVTNRTDYNSSYCTYANAGVSIGYYDQTDCLVLSATKPGGANAFASGHVKSNASFKPPINQKYWIRARIKLIALEGAAYKSFKQTYGVWPAFWMTNESNWPVNGETDIVEGYSFGGSETYASNLFYGTSTGVNQLGTSCERTYNSGDGWHNYDMFWINDNGSMTIVIQLDGATVATYTNSVNANLQLQNFSAHNILFNLCVGGPMFNNANLNVLSKTMMWVDWVSVASSPIS
;
A
#
# COMPACT_ATOMS: atom_id res chain seq x y z
N MET A 1 -34.19 42.06 77.46
CA MET A 1 -33.13 40.98 77.34
C MET A 1 -33.50 39.84 76.45
N LYS A 2 -34.19 40.02 75.31
CA LYS A 2 -34.48 38.94 74.33
C LYS A 2 -33.99 39.23 72.89
N LYS A 3 -33.28 40.33 72.65
CA LYS A 3 -32.77 40.71 71.34
C LYS A 3 -31.31 40.25 71.05
N THR A 4 -30.53 40.05 72.10
CA THR A 4 -29.09 39.74 71.97
C THR A 4 -28.78 38.25 71.62
N PHE A 5 -29.70 37.34 71.90
CA PHE A 5 -29.47 35.91 71.62
C PHE A 5 -29.74 35.50 70.15
N LYS A 6 -30.54 36.30 69.42
CA LYS A 6 -30.92 36.02 68.05
C LYS A 6 -29.79 36.42 67.06
N GLU A 7 -29.11 37.54 67.38
CA GLU A 7 -28.00 38.03 66.51
C GLU A 7 -26.74 37.23 66.68
N ALA A 8 -26.45 36.70 67.88
CA ALA A 8 -25.27 35.81 68.05
C ALA A 8 -25.41 34.45 67.34
N ARG A 9 -26.63 33.91 67.22
CA ARG A 9 -26.90 32.69 66.50
C ARG A 9 -26.84 32.89 64.99
N MET A 10 -27.19 34.03 64.45
CA MET A 10 -27.16 34.32 63.04
C MET A 10 -25.75 34.57 62.55
N LEU A 11 -24.88 35.20 63.35
CA LEU A 11 -23.45 35.39 63.03
C LEU A 11 -22.64 34.06 63.05
N ALA A 12 -22.94 33.15 63.97
CA ALA A 12 -22.28 31.85 64.02
C ALA A 12 -22.70 30.97 62.86
N THR A 13 -23.93 31.01 62.39
CA THR A 13 -24.43 30.25 61.27
C THR A 13 -23.85 30.75 59.95
N VAL A 14 -23.68 32.08 59.79
CA VAL A 14 -23.06 32.65 58.56
C VAL A 14 -21.56 32.34 58.49
N ALA A 15 -20.82 32.37 59.61
CA ALA A 15 -19.38 32.05 59.65
C ALA A 15 -19.13 30.57 59.33
N VAL A 16 -19.95 29.64 59.79
CA VAL A 16 -19.83 28.19 59.46
C VAL A 16 -20.19 27.92 57.99
N LEU A 17 -21.15 28.64 57.42
CA LEU A 17 -21.55 28.50 56.03
C LEU A 17 -20.46 29.00 55.07
N ILE A 18 -19.77 30.10 55.41
CA ILE A 18 -18.66 30.66 54.62
C ILE A 18 -17.43 29.72 54.67
N CYS A 19 -17.10 29.10 55.80
CA CYS A 19 -16.04 28.12 55.91
C CYS A 19 -16.32 26.83 55.11
N LEU A 20 -17.56 26.35 55.09
CA LEU A 20 -17.93 25.16 54.33
C LEU A 20 -17.91 25.42 52.83
N THR A 21 -18.35 26.56 52.36
CA THR A 21 -18.30 26.91 50.92
C THR A 21 -16.89 27.17 50.43
N SER A 22 -15.98 27.68 51.25
CA SER A 22 -14.56 27.86 50.86
C SER A 22 -13.80 26.53 50.81
N CYS A 23 -14.10 25.58 51.70
CA CYS A 23 -13.51 24.23 51.62
C CYS A 23 -14.01 23.46 50.39
N GLU A 24 -15.30 23.49 50.08
CA GLU A 24 -15.84 22.84 48.88
C GLU A 24 -15.30 23.47 47.57
N GLN A 25 -15.05 24.79 47.56
CA GLN A 25 -14.44 25.45 46.39
C GLN A 25 -12.96 25.07 46.21
N LEU A 26 -12.20 24.91 47.30
CA LEU A 26 -10.80 24.50 47.27
C LEU A 26 -10.66 23.03 46.81
N GLU A 27 -11.45 22.13 47.38
CA GLU A 27 -11.49 20.71 46.92
C GLU A 27 -11.94 20.58 45.45
N GLY A 28 -12.94 21.40 45.04
CA GLY A 28 -13.37 21.43 43.66
C GLY A 28 -12.33 21.97 42.67
N GLN A 29 -11.45 22.89 43.10
CA GLN A 29 -10.35 23.41 42.29
C GLN A 29 -9.18 22.42 42.21
N GLU A 30 -8.81 21.79 43.34
CA GLU A 30 -7.79 20.72 43.31
C GLU A 30 -8.21 19.52 42.46
N LEU A 31 -9.45 19.05 42.58
CA LEU A 31 -9.98 17.96 41.73
C LEU A 31 -10.05 18.34 40.26
N LYS A 32 -10.32 19.60 39.92
CA LYS A 32 -10.25 20.08 38.54
C LYS A 32 -8.82 20.21 38.02
N ALA A 33 -7.87 20.61 38.87
CA ALA A 33 -6.45 20.68 38.53
C ALA A 33 -5.90 19.28 38.30
N ILE A 34 -6.13 18.31 39.17
CA ILE A 34 -5.72 16.92 39.05
C ILE A 34 -6.31 16.28 37.78
N LYS A 35 -7.62 16.48 37.52
CA LYS A 35 -8.24 15.97 36.28
C LYS A 35 -7.69 16.63 35.00
N LYS A 36 -7.26 17.88 35.08
CA LYS A 36 -6.65 18.58 33.96
C LYS A 36 -5.19 18.11 33.71
N GLU A 37 -4.42 17.86 34.77
CA GLU A 37 -3.08 17.27 34.68
C GLU A 37 -3.14 15.84 34.15
N ASP A 38 -4.10 15.01 34.64
CA ASP A 38 -4.34 13.66 34.10
C ASP A 38 -4.78 13.66 32.64
N SER A 39 -5.57 14.66 32.23
CA SER A 39 -5.98 14.79 30.82
C SER A 39 -4.84 15.27 29.93
N ILE A 40 -4.01 16.20 30.40
CA ILE A 40 -2.82 16.68 29.69
C ILE A 40 -1.77 15.56 29.60
N ALA A 41 -1.51 14.83 30.70
CA ALA A 41 -0.61 13.67 30.68
C ALA A 41 -1.13 12.55 29.76
N LYS A 42 -2.43 12.37 29.67
CA LYS A 42 -3.06 11.44 28.72
C LYS A 42 -3.02 11.94 27.28
N GLU A 43 -3.17 13.23 27.03
CA GLU A 43 -3.01 13.83 25.69
C GLU A 43 -1.53 13.83 25.26
N GLU A 44 -0.58 14.07 26.16
CA GLU A 44 0.86 13.97 25.88
C GLU A 44 1.30 12.50 25.67
N SER A 45 0.70 11.52 26.34
CA SER A 45 0.96 10.08 26.10
C SER A 45 0.31 9.54 24.82
N VAL A 46 -0.66 10.26 24.26
CA VAL A 46 -1.35 9.96 23.00
C VAL A 46 -0.84 10.84 21.84
N ALA A 47 0.08 11.76 22.07
CA ALA A 47 0.88 12.31 20.98
C ALA A 47 1.67 11.12 20.37
N LYS A 48 1.04 10.39 19.42
CA LYS A 48 1.68 9.34 18.63
C LYS A 48 3.01 9.92 18.17
N ARG A 49 4.12 9.39 18.68
CA ARG A 49 5.44 9.70 18.14
C ARG A 49 5.31 9.49 16.63
N ALA A 50 5.60 10.52 15.87
CA ALA A 50 5.65 10.38 14.42
C ALA A 50 6.57 9.19 14.12
N ASP A 51 6.10 8.28 13.26
CA ASP A 51 6.89 7.13 12.87
C ASP A 51 8.25 7.56 12.36
N VAL A 52 9.31 7.01 12.93
CA VAL A 52 10.67 7.22 12.44
C VAL A 52 10.96 6.13 11.42
N TRP A 53 10.93 6.49 10.15
CA TRP A 53 11.20 5.59 9.05
C TRP A 53 12.70 5.56 8.71
N THR A 54 13.25 4.37 8.58
CA THR A 54 14.61 4.13 8.08
C THR A 54 14.50 3.43 6.72
N GLU A 55 15.02 4.05 5.67
CA GLU A 55 15.09 3.45 4.36
C GLU A 55 16.05 2.25 4.38
N ILE A 56 15.57 1.09 3.94
CA ILE A 56 16.34 -0.18 3.89
C ILE A 56 16.57 -0.67 2.46
N PHE A 57 15.86 -0.13 1.50
CA PHE A 57 16.04 -0.36 0.07
C PHE A 57 15.51 0.83 -0.72
N ARG A 58 16.25 1.23 -1.75
CA ARG A 58 15.80 2.24 -2.72
C ARG A 58 16.46 2.01 -4.08
N ASP A 59 15.73 2.27 -5.14
CA ASP A 59 16.25 2.38 -6.50
C ASP A 59 15.51 3.52 -7.23
N ASP A 60 16.27 4.49 -7.72
CA ASP A 60 15.79 5.63 -8.51
C ASP A 60 16.02 5.39 -10.02
N PHE A 61 16.37 4.18 -10.40
CA PHE A 61 16.53 3.72 -11.78
C PHE A 61 17.41 4.59 -12.69
N ALA A 62 18.42 5.25 -12.13
CA ALA A 62 19.46 5.91 -12.94
C ALA A 62 20.18 4.93 -13.88
N THR A 63 20.23 3.67 -13.50
CA THR A 63 20.68 2.53 -14.30
C THR A 63 19.89 1.29 -13.92
N LEU A 64 19.84 0.28 -14.80
CA LEU A 64 19.31 -1.04 -14.41
C LEU A 64 20.38 -1.79 -13.59
N ASN A 65 20.32 -1.65 -12.27
CA ASN A 65 21.26 -2.28 -11.35
C ASN A 65 20.98 -3.78 -11.21
N THR A 66 21.80 -4.62 -11.83
CA THR A 66 21.65 -6.08 -11.77
C THR A 66 21.96 -6.69 -10.39
N ALA A 67 22.57 -5.94 -9.47
CA ALA A 67 22.68 -6.36 -8.07
C ALA A 67 21.32 -6.26 -7.34
N ASN A 68 20.44 -5.35 -7.78
CA ASN A 68 19.10 -5.15 -7.21
C ASN A 68 18.03 -5.94 -7.96
N TRP A 69 18.18 -6.12 -9.29
CA TRP A 69 17.12 -6.60 -10.16
C TRP A 69 17.54 -7.74 -11.07
N THR A 70 16.67 -8.71 -11.19
CA THR A 70 16.72 -9.75 -12.21
C THR A 70 15.65 -9.47 -13.25
N VAL A 71 16.05 -9.35 -14.53
CA VAL A 71 15.11 -9.35 -15.65
C VAL A 71 14.68 -10.78 -15.91
N THR A 72 13.38 -11.02 -15.95
CA THR A 72 12.82 -12.36 -16.14
C THR A 72 12.47 -12.57 -17.61
N ASN A 73 12.88 -13.70 -18.16
CA ASN A 73 12.49 -14.17 -19.49
C ASN A 73 11.54 -15.37 -19.31
N ARG A 74 10.23 -15.18 -19.63
CA ARG A 74 9.23 -16.25 -19.49
C ARG A 74 7.96 -15.96 -20.29
N THR A 75 7.16 -16.99 -20.52
CA THR A 75 5.95 -16.94 -21.38
C THR A 75 4.69 -17.47 -20.69
N ASP A 76 4.72 -17.79 -19.43
CA ASP A 76 3.76 -18.68 -18.76
C ASP A 76 2.82 -18.01 -17.75
N TYR A 77 2.74 -16.66 -17.72
CA TYR A 77 1.85 -15.98 -16.80
C TYR A 77 0.41 -15.95 -17.29
N ASN A 78 -0.51 -16.49 -16.45
CA ASN A 78 -1.97 -16.30 -16.55
C ASN A 78 -2.55 -16.47 -17.94
N SER A 79 -2.04 -17.45 -18.73
CA SER A 79 -2.50 -17.63 -20.13
C SER A 79 -2.39 -16.34 -20.95
N SER A 80 -1.43 -15.49 -20.64
CA SER A 80 -1.20 -14.22 -21.32
C SER A 80 -0.69 -14.41 -22.75
N TYR A 81 -0.78 -13.36 -23.53
CA TYR A 81 -0.27 -13.28 -24.91
C TYR A 81 1.05 -12.55 -25.00
N CYS A 82 1.76 -12.36 -23.89
CA CYS A 82 3.07 -11.74 -23.86
C CYS A 82 4.18 -12.74 -23.54
N THR A 83 5.36 -12.43 -24.08
CA THR A 83 6.63 -13.05 -23.71
C THR A 83 7.46 -11.99 -23.00
N TYR A 84 7.81 -12.23 -21.76
CA TYR A 84 8.74 -11.37 -21.04
C TYR A 84 10.16 -11.60 -21.53
N ALA A 85 10.85 -10.53 -21.86
CA ALA A 85 12.20 -10.57 -22.40
C ALA A 85 12.99 -9.29 -22.05
N ASN A 86 14.31 -9.38 -22.10
CA ASN A 86 15.19 -8.23 -21.88
C ASN A 86 14.82 -7.02 -22.77
N ALA A 87 14.36 -7.26 -24.00
CA ALA A 87 13.94 -6.20 -24.90
C ALA A 87 12.73 -5.37 -24.41
N GLY A 88 11.95 -5.92 -23.48
CA GLY A 88 10.84 -5.23 -22.84
C GLY A 88 11.25 -4.37 -21.63
N VAL A 89 12.52 -4.37 -21.22
CA VAL A 89 13.04 -3.68 -20.06
C VAL A 89 14.12 -2.68 -20.47
N SER A 90 14.00 -1.44 -20.06
CA SER A 90 15.01 -0.41 -20.33
C SER A 90 14.99 0.67 -19.23
N ILE A 91 16.03 1.50 -19.23
CA ILE A 91 15.99 2.79 -18.53
C ILE A 91 15.62 3.86 -19.54
N GLY A 92 14.74 4.74 -19.17
CA GLY A 92 14.30 5.89 -19.98
C GLY A 92 14.27 7.16 -19.16
N TYR A 93 14.26 8.30 -19.83
CA TYR A 93 14.16 9.62 -19.20
C TYR A 93 12.82 10.26 -19.57
N TYR A 94 12.03 10.59 -18.55
CA TYR A 94 10.70 11.17 -18.75
C TYR A 94 10.31 12.08 -17.57
N ASP A 95 9.68 13.23 -17.85
CA ASP A 95 9.27 14.20 -16.84
C ASP A 95 10.44 14.61 -15.91
N GLN A 96 11.65 14.76 -16.47
CA GLN A 96 12.89 15.16 -15.79
C GLN A 96 13.45 14.12 -14.80
N THR A 97 13.05 12.87 -14.92
CA THR A 97 13.57 11.78 -14.07
C THR A 97 13.95 10.55 -14.90
N ASP A 98 14.95 9.82 -14.44
CA ASP A 98 15.24 8.48 -14.94
C ASP A 98 14.16 7.52 -14.45
N CYS A 99 13.80 6.54 -15.28
CA CYS A 99 12.75 5.58 -14.96
C CYS A 99 13.13 4.18 -15.42
N LEU A 100 12.75 3.17 -14.64
CA LEU A 100 12.56 1.85 -15.19
C LEU A 100 11.38 1.88 -16.16
N VAL A 101 11.58 1.39 -17.38
CA VAL A 101 10.53 1.32 -18.39
C VAL A 101 10.29 -0.14 -18.76
N LEU A 102 9.11 -0.62 -18.40
CA LEU A 102 8.58 -1.86 -18.96
C LEU A 102 7.71 -1.53 -20.14
N SER A 103 7.98 -2.15 -21.29
CA SER A 103 7.27 -1.82 -22.52
C SER A 103 6.74 -3.07 -23.21
N ALA A 104 5.49 -3.00 -23.66
CA ALA A 104 4.90 -3.97 -24.58
C ALA A 104 4.66 -3.34 -25.95
N THR A 105 5.08 -4.02 -27.01
CA THR A 105 4.93 -3.57 -28.39
C THR A 105 4.02 -4.50 -29.15
N LYS A 106 3.25 -3.92 -30.10
CA LYS A 106 2.42 -4.69 -31.02
C LYS A 106 3.34 -5.46 -31.97
N PRO A 107 3.23 -6.79 -32.01
CA PRO A 107 4.08 -7.59 -32.88
C PRO A 107 3.69 -7.38 -34.35
N GLY A 108 4.70 -7.35 -35.20
CA GLY A 108 4.49 -7.44 -36.65
C GLY A 108 4.12 -8.86 -37.04
N GLY A 109 2.82 -9.21 -36.97
CA GLY A 109 2.27 -10.45 -37.49
C GLY A 109 2.30 -11.67 -36.55
N ALA A 110 2.69 -11.55 -35.28
CA ALA A 110 2.61 -12.63 -34.29
C ALA A 110 1.52 -12.35 -33.23
N ASN A 111 0.97 -13.40 -32.61
CA ASN A 111 -0.03 -13.28 -31.54
C ASN A 111 0.61 -13.06 -30.16
N ALA A 112 1.95 -12.96 -30.07
CA ALA A 112 2.66 -12.77 -28.82
C ALA A 112 3.33 -11.39 -28.77
N PHE A 113 3.10 -10.67 -27.68
CA PHE A 113 3.71 -9.36 -27.43
C PHE A 113 5.03 -9.55 -26.68
N ALA A 114 6.08 -8.83 -27.08
CA ALA A 114 7.29 -8.73 -26.26
C ALA A 114 7.05 -7.72 -25.14
N SER A 115 7.32 -8.09 -23.90
CA SER A 115 7.06 -7.26 -22.74
C SER A 115 8.15 -7.37 -21.67
N GLY A 116 8.09 -6.50 -20.65
CA GLY A 116 9.05 -6.43 -19.56
C GLY A 116 8.53 -7.02 -18.26
N HIS A 117 9.46 -7.66 -17.53
CA HIS A 117 9.26 -8.16 -16.17
C HIS A 117 10.59 -8.09 -15.41
N VAL A 118 10.56 -7.50 -14.22
CA VAL A 118 11.71 -7.45 -13.31
C VAL A 118 11.31 -7.90 -11.92
N LYS A 119 12.24 -8.53 -11.22
CA LYS A 119 12.10 -8.99 -9.84
C LYS A 119 13.28 -8.50 -9.01
N SER A 120 13.02 -7.97 -7.81
CA SER A 120 14.08 -7.61 -6.87
C SER A 120 14.84 -8.85 -6.42
N ASN A 121 16.16 -8.73 -6.28
CA ASN A 121 16.99 -9.80 -5.71
C ASN A 121 16.82 -9.89 -4.19
N ALA A 122 16.56 -8.74 -3.54
CA ALA A 122 16.18 -8.69 -2.13
C ALA A 122 14.72 -9.11 -1.91
N SER A 123 14.44 -9.70 -0.75
CA SER A 123 13.09 -10.05 -0.31
C SER A 123 12.80 -9.42 1.05
N PHE A 124 11.55 -9.09 1.32
CA PHE A 124 11.11 -8.28 2.44
C PHE A 124 9.97 -8.96 3.21
N LYS A 125 10.05 -8.94 4.53
CA LYS A 125 8.98 -9.26 5.49
C LYS A 125 9.29 -8.52 6.78
N PRO A 126 8.36 -7.75 7.37
CA PRO A 126 8.64 -7.05 8.63
C PRO A 126 8.84 -8.06 9.77
N PRO A 127 9.94 -7.93 10.56
CA PRO A 127 10.09 -8.66 11.81
C PRO A 127 8.97 -8.34 12.81
N ILE A 128 8.85 -9.12 13.88
CA ILE A 128 7.90 -8.84 14.97
C ILE A 128 8.16 -7.43 15.52
N ASN A 129 7.07 -6.70 15.77
CA ASN A 129 7.06 -5.31 16.25
C ASN A 129 7.73 -4.31 15.31
N GLN A 130 7.69 -4.62 14.02
CA GLN A 130 8.08 -3.70 12.97
C GLN A 130 7.01 -3.59 11.90
N LYS A 131 7.08 -2.49 11.17
CA LYS A 131 6.29 -2.26 9.96
C LYS A 131 7.19 -1.83 8.82
N TYR A 132 6.87 -2.27 7.62
CA TYR A 132 7.51 -1.87 6.39
C TYR A 132 6.57 -0.97 5.59
N TRP A 133 7.14 0.03 4.98
CA TRP A 133 6.49 0.87 3.99
C TRP A 133 7.15 0.61 2.64
N ILE A 134 6.46 -0.13 1.79
CA ILE A 134 6.86 -0.46 0.43
C ILE A 134 6.11 0.47 -0.50
N ARG A 135 6.80 1.14 -1.40
CA ARG A 135 6.19 2.15 -2.24
C ARG A 135 6.90 2.30 -3.57
N ALA A 136 6.14 2.68 -4.60
CA ALA A 136 6.66 3.03 -5.91
C ALA A 136 5.85 4.18 -6.52
N ARG A 137 6.52 5.01 -7.32
CA ARG A 137 5.88 6.04 -8.12
C ARG A 137 5.82 5.57 -9.57
N ILE A 138 4.59 5.40 -10.09
CA ILE A 138 4.33 4.74 -11.36
C ILE A 138 3.46 5.61 -12.25
N LYS A 139 3.75 5.57 -13.58
CA LYS A 139 2.91 6.14 -14.63
C LYS A 139 2.67 5.12 -15.72
N LEU A 140 1.42 4.98 -16.13
CA LEU A 140 1.01 4.15 -17.24
C LEU A 140 0.73 5.02 -18.45
N ILE A 141 1.26 4.63 -19.62
CA ILE A 141 1.17 5.42 -20.83
C ILE A 141 1.16 4.53 -22.06
N ALA A 142 0.56 4.99 -23.14
CA ALA A 142 0.59 4.34 -24.43
C ALA A 142 1.06 5.28 -25.53
N LEU A 143 1.45 4.71 -26.66
CA LEU A 143 1.79 5.43 -27.91
C LEU A 143 0.94 4.93 -29.07
N GLU A 144 0.56 5.85 -29.93
CA GLU A 144 0.06 5.57 -31.27
C GLU A 144 0.96 6.29 -32.27
N GLY A 145 1.87 5.56 -32.90
CA GLY A 145 3.01 6.16 -33.60
C GLY A 145 3.90 6.92 -32.62
N ALA A 146 4.05 8.23 -32.81
CA ALA A 146 4.80 9.13 -31.91
C ALA A 146 3.92 9.89 -30.91
N ALA A 147 2.59 9.72 -30.94
CA ALA A 147 1.67 10.45 -30.09
C ALA A 147 1.41 9.69 -28.79
N TYR A 148 1.60 10.36 -27.65
CA TYR A 148 1.23 9.84 -26.35
C TYR A 148 -0.29 9.68 -26.22
N LYS A 149 -0.71 8.59 -25.62
CA LYS A 149 -2.09 8.21 -25.36
C LYS A 149 -2.28 7.79 -23.91
N SER A 150 -3.47 7.95 -23.41
CA SER A 150 -3.87 7.43 -22.11
C SER A 150 -3.84 5.89 -22.10
N PHE A 151 -3.43 5.31 -20.99
CA PHE A 151 -3.42 3.87 -20.78
C PHE A 151 -4.79 3.23 -21.07
N LYS A 152 -5.89 3.86 -20.64
CA LYS A 152 -7.24 3.37 -20.85
C LYS A 152 -7.64 3.22 -22.33
N GLN A 153 -6.95 3.86 -23.26
CA GLN A 153 -7.21 3.72 -24.71
C GLN A 153 -6.65 2.41 -25.29
N THR A 154 -5.78 1.71 -24.56
CA THR A 154 -5.34 0.35 -24.91
C THR A 154 -6.43 -0.67 -24.55
N TYR A 155 -6.31 -1.90 -25.04
CA TYR A 155 -7.19 -3.01 -24.68
C TYR A 155 -6.37 -4.25 -24.34
N GLY A 156 -6.63 -4.84 -23.16
CA GLY A 156 -6.01 -6.07 -22.73
C GLY A 156 -4.62 -5.89 -22.15
N VAL A 157 -4.23 -4.68 -21.79
CA VAL A 157 -2.95 -4.40 -21.12
C VAL A 157 -3.12 -4.46 -19.61
N TRP A 158 -2.20 -5.16 -18.95
CA TRP A 158 -2.26 -5.51 -17.54
C TRP A 158 -0.89 -5.28 -16.86
N PRO A 159 -0.57 -4.03 -16.48
CA PRO A 159 0.59 -3.71 -15.63
C PRO A 159 0.34 -4.15 -14.18
N ALA A 160 1.43 -4.58 -13.51
CA ALA A 160 1.37 -4.91 -12.09
C ALA A 160 2.62 -4.46 -11.33
N PHE A 161 2.39 -3.98 -10.10
CA PHE A 161 3.36 -3.81 -9.03
C PHE A 161 2.89 -4.67 -7.85
N TRP A 162 3.63 -5.70 -7.55
CA TRP A 162 3.21 -6.75 -6.65
C TRP A 162 4.39 -7.36 -5.90
N MET A 163 4.10 -8.20 -4.93
CA MET A 163 5.08 -8.87 -4.11
C MET A 163 4.71 -10.33 -3.88
N THR A 164 5.65 -11.23 -4.10
CA THR A 164 5.47 -12.65 -3.80
C THR A 164 6.80 -13.35 -3.54
N ASN A 165 6.71 -14.55 -3.00
CA ASN A 165 7.74 -15.55 -3.11
C ASN A 165 7.24 -16.63 -4.07
N GLU A 166 7.75 -16.63 -5.31
CA GLU A 166 7.29 -17.55 -6.37
C GLU A 166 7.53 -19.04 -6.05
N SER A 167 8.44 -19.36 -5.10
CA SER A 167 8.61 -20.73 -4.65
C SER A 167 7.37 -21.15 -3.85
N ASN A 168 6.80 -22.32 -4.19
CA ASN A 168 5.65 -22.90 -3.49
C ASN A 168 4.42 -21.97 -3.48
N TRP A 169 4.20 -21.20 -4.56
CA TRP A 169 3.02 -20.35 -4.71
C TRP A 169 1.72 -21.16 -4.68
N PRO A 170 0.65 -20.70 -4.03
CA PRO A 170 0.47 -19.46 -3.26
C PRO A 170 0.69 -19.63 -1.74
N VAL A 171 1.27 -20.74 -1.29
CA VAL A 171 1.48 -21.04 0.14
C VAL A 171 2.32 -19.96 0.83
N ASN A 172 3.33 -19.46 0.13
CA ASN A 172 4.20 -18.40 0.64
C ASN A 172 3.57 -16.99 0.57
N GLY A 173 2.38 -16.88 0.00
CA GLY A 173 1.64 -15.64 -0.13
C GLY A 173 2.00 -14.81 -1.35
N GLU A 174 1.05 -13.96 -1.75
CA GLU A 174 1.21 -12.92 -2.77
C GLU A 174 0.37 -11.72 -2.39
N THR A 175 0.89 -10.53 -2.66
CA THR A 175 0.19 -9.26 -2.45
C THR A 175 0.32 -8.42 -3.71
N ASP A 176 -0.80 -8.20 -4.39
CA ASP A 176 -0.85 -7.28 -5.51
C ASP A 176 -1.15 -5.89 -4.99
N ILE A 177 -0.14 -5.02 -5.03
CA ILE A 177 -0.27 -3.64 -4.58
C ILE A 177 -1.12 -2.88 -5.59
N VAL A 178 -0.85 -3.07 -6.88
CA VAL A 178 -1.69 -2.62 -7.99
C VAL A 178 -1.60 -3.56 -9.18
N GLU A 179 -2.76 -3.87 -9.73
CA GLU A 179 -2.96 -4.43 -11.05
C GLU A 179 -3.84 -3.50 -11.86
N GLY A 180 -3.41 -3.08 -13.04
CA GLY A 180 -4.20 -2.24 -13.94
C GLY A 180 -4.79 -3.06 -15.08
N TYR A 181 -6.04 -2.78 -15.45
CA TYR A 181 -6.72 -3.43 -16.56
C TYR A 181 -7.29 -2.40 -17.53
N SER A 182 -6.91 -2.46 -18.81
CA SER A 182 -7.40 -1.54 -19.82
C SER A 182 -8.43 -2.20 -20.75
N PHE A 183 -9.52 -1.47 -21.07
CA PHE A 183 -10.67 -1.99 -21.81
C PHE A 183 -11.06 -1.17 -23.05
N GLY A 184 -10.12 -0.41 -23.65
CA GLY A 184 -10.36 0.33 -24.88
C GLY A 184 -11.32 1.52 -24.74
N GLY A 185 -11.08 2.34 -23.71
CA GLY A 185 -11.90 3.52 -23.36
C GLY A 185 -12.19 3.63 -21.88
N SER A 186 -11.97 2.53 -21.14
CA SER A 186 -12.06 2.48 -19.67
C SER A 186 -10.89 1.70 -19.09
N GLU A 187 -10.71 1.83 -17.79
CA GLU A 187 -9.69 1.14 -17.02
C GLU A 187 -10.23 0.80 -15.62
N THR A 188 -9.66 -0.21 -15.00
CA THR A 188 -9.92 -0.58 -13.61
C THR A 188 -8.59 -0.95 -12.98
N TYR A 189 -8.44 -0.63 -11.72
CA TYR A 189 -7.29 -1.01 -10.90
C TYR A 189 -7.76 -1.89 -9.75
N ALA A 190 -6.93 -2.85 -9.37
CA ALA A 190 -7.23 -3.76 -8.28
C ALA A 190 -6.01 -3.93 -7.36
N SER A 191 -6.29 -4.18 -6.09
CA SER A 191 -5.36 -4.80 -5.14
C SER A 191 -5.93 -6.15 -4.73
N ASN A 192 -5.06 -7.15 -4.54
CA ASN A 192 -5.50 -8.50 -4.23
C ASN A 192 -4.49 -9.22 -3.32
N LEU A 193 -4.92 -10.33 -2.73
CA LEU A 193 -4.07 -11.28 -1.99
C LEU A 193 -4.30 -12.69 -2.49
N PHE A 194 -3.21 -13.48 -2.51
CA PHE A 194 -3.27 -14.90 -2.76
C PHE A 194 -2.62 -15.67 -1.62
N TYR A 195 -3.31 -16.70 -1.15
CA TYR A 195 -2.84 -17.62 -0.13
C TYR A 195 -3.42 -19.01 -0.35
N GLY A 196 -2.67 -20.02 -0.01
CA GLY A 196 -3.12 -21.40 -0.05
C GLY A 196 -2.33 -22.28 0.92
N THR A 197 -2.82 -23.49 1.13
CA THR A 197 -2.13 -24.53 1.94
C THR A 197 -1.46 -25.60 1.09
N SER A 198 -1.60 -25.50 -0.23
CA SER A 198 -0.95 -26.37 -1.21
C SER A 198 -0.56 -25.60 -2.46
N THR A 199 0.53 -26.02 -3.08
CA THR A 199 1.07 -25.41 -4.29
C THR A 199 0.03 -25.39 -5.43
N GLY A 200 -0.11 -24.23 -6.08
CA GLY A 200 -1.01 -24.02 -7.21
C GLY A 200 -2.48 -23.87 -6.84
N VAL A 201 -2.85 -23.91 -5.56
CA VAL A 201 -4.25 -23.82 -5.10
C VAL A 201 -4.47 -22.57 -4.25
N ASN A 202 -5.00 -21.51 -4.88
CA ASN A 202 -5.39 -20.30 -4.17
C ASN A 202 -6.69 -20.54 -3.37
N GLN A 203 -6.67 -20.26 -2.07
CA GLN A 203 -7.80 -20.43 -1.16
C GLN A 203 -8.58 -19.14 -0.90
N LEU A 204 -8.07 -17.99 -1.30
CA LEU A 204 -8.71 -16.69 -1.04
C LEU A 204 -9.74 -16.35 -2.14
N GLY A 205 -9.51 -16.79 -3.37
CA GLY A 205 -10.36 -16.44 -4.51
C GLY A 205 -10.48 -14.92 -4.67
N THR A 206 -11.57 -14.46 -5.26
CA THR A 206 -11.85 -13.03 -5.48
C THR A 206 -12.30 -12.28 -4.22
N SER A 207 -12.46 -12.96 -3.09
CA SER A 207 -12.95 -12.32 -1.85
C SER A 207 -12.00 -11.27 -1.27
N CYS A 208 -10.74 -11.32 -1.66
CA CYS A 208 -9.71 -10.34 -1.23
C CYS A 208 -9.46 -9.23 -2.25
N GLU A 209 -10.03 -9.33 -3.45
CA GLU A 209 -9.89 -8.28 -4.46
C GLU A 209 -10.59 -6.98 -4.03
N ARG A 210 -9.92 -5.86 -4.23
CA ARG A 210 -10.44 -4.50 -4.02
C ARG A 210 -10.17 -3.67 -5.25
N THR A 211 -11.25 -3.24 -5.93
CA THR A 211 -11.17 -2.44 -7.15
C THR A 211 -11.27 -0.95 -6.84
N TYR A 212 -10.55 -0.14 -7.62
CA TYR A 212 -10.53 1.31 -7.51
C TYR A 212 -10.17 1.95 -8.85
N ASN A 213 -10.12 3.28 -8.93
CA ASN A 213 -9.67 4.03 -10.10
C ASN A 213 -8.43 4.86 -9.75
N SER A 214 -7.40 4.78 -10.57
CA SER A 214 -6.16 5.55 -10.42
C SER A 214 -6.16 6.80 -11.30
N GLY A 215 -6.68 6.69 -12.52
CA GLY A 215 -6.61 7.75 -13.53
C GLY A 215 -5.26 7.83 -14.26
N ASP A 216 -5.13 8.89 -15.07
CA ASP A 216 -3.89 9.17 -15.81
C ASP A 216 -2.91 9.97 -14.94
N GLY A 217 -1.62 9.80 -15.16
CA GLY A 217 -0.55 10.57 -14.52
C GLY A 217 0.41 9.73 -13.70
N TRP A 218 1.23 10.41 -12.91
CA TRP A 218 2.07 9.79 -11.91
C TRP A 218 1.30 9.57 -10.63
N HIS A 219 1.35 8.36 -10.10
CA HIS A 219 0.72 7.96 -8.84
C HIS A 219 1.71 7.28 -7.92
N ASN A 220 1.55 7.50 -6.61
CA ASN A 220 2.25 6.75 -5.59
C ASN A 220 1.37 5.59 -5.14
N TYR A 221 1.88 4.38 -5.29
CA TYR A 221 1.29 3.16 -4.79
C TYR A 221 2.07 2.72 -3.57
N ASP A 222 1.40 2.64 -2.44
CA ASP A 222 2.01 2.37 -1.15
C ASP A 222 1.42 1.11 -0.53
N MET A 223 2.26 0.28 0.07
CA MET A 223 1.86 -0.82 0.94
C MET A 223 2.52 -0.66 2.31
N PHE A 224 1.73 -0.66 3.36
CA PHE A 224 2.21 -0.84 4.72
C PHE A 224 2.01 -2.31 5.11
N TRP A 225 3.10 -2.99 5.41
CA TRP A 225 3.06 -4.34 5.93
C TRP A 225 3.47 -4.29 7.40
N ILE A 226 2.53 -4.56 8.30
CA ILE A 226 2.62 -4.33 9.74
C ILE A 226 2.63 -5.68 10.44
N ASN A 227 3.60 -5.89 11.34
CA ASN A 227 3.73 -7.08 12.17
C ASN A 227 3.70 -6.67 13.65
N ASP A 228 2.50 -6.45 14.16
CA ASP A 228 2.28 -6.08 15.56
C ASP A 228 2.15 -7.33 16.42
N ASN A 229 3.20 -7.65 17.16
CA ASN A 229 3.27 -8.80 18.05
C ASN A 229 2.83 -10.13 17.41
N GLY A 230 3.14 -10.31 16.12
CA GLY A 230 2.74 -11.47 15.32
C GLY A 230 1.36 -11.34 14.64
N SER A 231 0.59 -10.31 14.94
CA SER A 231 -0.61 -9.96 14.18
C SER A 231 -0.23 -9.18 12.94
N MET A 232 -0.62 -9.67 11.78
CA MET A 232 -0.28 -9.07 10.49
C MET A 232 -1.42 -8.24 9.94
N THR A 233 -1.07 -7.06 9.41
CA THR A 233 -1.97 -6.18 8.65
C THR A 233 -1.25 -5.69 7.41
N ILE A 234 -1.95 -5.65 6.28
CA ILE A 234 -1.51 -5.01 5.05
C ILE A 234 -2.49 -3.89 4.71
N VAL A 235 -1.97 -2.69 4.49
CA VAL A 235 -2.76 -1.53 4.05
C VAL A 235 -2.20 -1.06 2.72
N ILE A 236 -3.06 -0.95 1.72
CA ILE A 236 -2.71 -0.42 0.40
C ILE A 236 -3.26 1.00 0.26
N GLN A 237 -2.43 1.90 -0.24
CA GLN A 237 -2.82 3.28 -0.48
C GLN A 237 -2.48 3.70 -1.92
N LEU A 238 -3.30 4.56 -2.46
CA LEU A 238 -3.06 5.30 -3.69
C LEU A 238 -3.00 6.79 -3.34
N ASP A 239 -1.86 7.44 -3.61
CA ASP A 239 -1.61 8.86 -3.30
C ASP A 239 -1.96 9.24 -1.85
N GLY A 240 -1.67 8.34 -0.91
CA GLY A 240 -1.94 8.49 0.51
C GLY A 240 -3.38 8.13 0.95
N ALA A 241 -4.30 7.89 0.01
CA ALA A 241 -5.64 7.44 0.33
C ALA A 241 -5.71 5.91 0.41
N THR A 242 -6.25 5.35 1.50
CA THR A 242 -6.39 3.90 1.68
C THR A 242 -7.43 3.35 0.70
N VAL A 243 -7.02 2.40 -0.14
CA VAL A 243 -7.88 1.68 -1.11
C VAL A 243 -8.19 0.26 -0.66
N ALA A 244 -7.32 -0.36 0.14
CA ALA A 244 -7.54 -1.70 0.70
C ALA A 244 -6.90 -1.84 2.08
N THR A 245 -7.52 -2.65 2.94
CA THR A 245 -6.95 -3.09 4.21
C THR A 245 -7.23 -4.58 4.38
N TYR A 246 -6.17 -5.35 4.65
CA TYR A 246 -6.23 -6.78 4.83
C TYR A 246 -5.73 -7.15 6.22
N THR A 247 -6.55 -7.92 6.92
CA THR A 247 -6.23 -8.49 8.23
C THR A 247 -6.67 -9.94 8.26
N ASN A 248 -6.20 -10.73 9.21
CA ASN A 248 -6.64 -12.12 9.34
C ASN A 248 -8.16 -12.26 9.56
N SER A 249 -8.86 -11.18 9.89
CA SER A 249 -10.32 -11.14 10.06
C SER A 249 -11.10 -10.91 8.75
N VAL A 250 -10.43 -10.53 7.65
CA VAL A 250 -11.09 -10.25 6.36
C VAL A 250 -11.69 -11.53 5.75
N ASN A 251 -10.97 -12.64 5.90
CA ASN A 251 -11.37 -13.95 5.42
C ASN A 251 -10.85 -15.01 6.40
N ALA A 252 -11.67 -16.00 6.74
CA ALA A 252 -11.29 -17.07 7.66
C ALA A 252 -10.05 -17.86 7.21
N ASN A 253 -9.77 -17.90 5.90
CA ASN A 253 -8.59 -18.55 5.32
C ASN A 253 -7.37 -17.64 5.22
N LEU A 254 -7.52 -16.33 5.44
CA LEU A 254 -6.43 -15.39 5.36
C LEU A 254 -5.51 -15.54 6.57
N GLN A 255 -4.28 -15.92 6.31
CA GLN A 255 -3.26 -16.19 7.32
C GLN A 255 -1.98 -15.44 6.98
N LEU A 256 -2.02 -14.10 7.06
CA LEU A 256 -0.91 -13.21 6.69
C LEU A 256 0.40 -13.52 7.41
N GLN A 257 0.34 -14.08 8.64
CA GLN A 257 1.51 -14.52 9.40
C GLN A 257 2.31 -15.62 8.67
N ASN A 258 1.65 -16.40 7.81
CA ASN A 258 2.29 -17.46 7.04
C ASN A 258 2.96 -16.97 5.76
N PHE A 259 2.71 -15.72 5.36
CA PHE A 259 3.42 -15.13 4.22
C PHE A 259 4.93 -15.15 4.48
N SER A 260 5.70 -15.59 3.50
CA SER A 260 7.17 -15.58 3.59
C SER A 260 7.72 -14.18 3.28
N ALA A 261 9.04 -14.02 3.24
CA ALA A 261 9.63 -12.81 2.67
C ALA A 261 9.41 -12.77 1.17
N HIS A 262 8.88 -11.64 0.67
CA HIS A 262 8.50 -11.43 -0.71
C HIS A 262 9.51 -10.58 -1.46
N ASN A 263 9.78 -10.94 -2.72
CA ASN A 263 10.43 -10.06 -3.68
C ASN A 263 9.44 -9.02 -4.19
N ILE A 264 9.93 -7.86 -4.62
CA ILE A 264 9.18 -6.86 -5.37
C ILE A 264 9.23 -7.22 -6.85
N LEU A 265 8.09 -7.15 -7.51
CA LEU A 265 7.95 -7.44 -8.93
C LEU A 265 7.23 -6.29 -9.66
N PHE A 266 7.74 -5.98 -10.85
CA PHE A 266 7.05 -5.12 -11.82
C PHE A 266 6.93 -5.89 -13.12
N ASN A 267 5.75 -5.91 -13.71
CA ASN A 267 5.55 -6.47 -15.04
C ASN A 267 4.47 -5.74 -15.82
N LEU A 268 4.51 -5.89 -17.12
CA LEU A 268 3.53 -5.37 -18.04
C LEU A 268 2.96 -6.52 -18.88
N CYS A 269 1.90 -7.15 -18.40
CA CYS A 269 1.23 -8.25 -19.07
C CYS A 269 0.34 -7.75 -20.22
N VAL A 270 0.07 -8.59 -21.22
CA VAL A 270 -0.90 -8.34 -22.29
C VAL A 270 -1.74 -9.61 -22.49
N GLY A 271 -3.05 -9.45 -22.49
CA GLY A 271 -4.00 -10.55 -22.57
C GLY A 271 -4.16 -11.30 -21.25
N GLY A 272 -4.83 -12.42 -21.31
CA GLY A 272 -5.13 -13.26 -20.16
C GLY A 272 -6.65 -13.46 -19.96
N PRO A 273 -7.04 -14.12 -18.85
CA PRO A 273 -8.42 -14.55 -18.65
C PRO A 273 -9.41 -13.39 -18.44
N MET A 274 -8.93 -12.20 -18.10
CA MET A 274 -9.73 -11.01 -17.87
C MET A 274 -10.20 -10.35 -19.16
N PHE A 275 -9.68 -10.76 -20.34
CA PHE A 275 -9.88 -10.08 -21.61
C PHE A 275 -10.41 -11.00 -22.71
N ASN A 276 -11.09 -10.40 -23.69
CA ASN A 276 -11.27 -11.06 -24.97
C ASN A 276 -9.96 -10.92 -25.78
N ASN A 277 -9.15 -11.98 -25.76
CA ASN A 277 -7.83 -11.98 -26.39
C ASN A 277 -7.83 -11.74 -27.92
N ALA A 278 -8.99 -11.87 -28.60
CA ALA A 278 -9.13 -11.49 -29.99
C ALA A 278 -9.09 -9.96 -30.22
N ASN A 279 -9.31 -9.17 -29.20
CA ASN A 279 -9.38 -7.70 -29.26
C ASN A 279 -8.14 -7.00 -28.72
N LEU A 280 -7.06 -7.74 -28.38
CA LEU A 280 -5.86 -7.17 -27.77
C LEU A 280 -5.28 -6.03 -28.62
N ASN A 281 -5.07 -4.89 -27.95
CA ASN A 281 -4.55 -3.70 -28.60
C ASN A 281 -3.72 -2.85 -27.63
N VAL A 282 -2.44 -2.83 -27.83
CA VAL A 282 -1.51 -1.94 -27.10
C VAL A 282 -1.29 -0.61 -27.83
N LEU A 283 -2.10 -0.31 -28.86
CA LEU A 283 -1.82 0.67 -29.90
C LEU A 283 -0.50 0.31 -30.58
N SER A 284 0.45 1.23 -30.78
CA SER A 284 1.79 0.86 -31.26
C SER A 284 2.72 0.37 -30.15
N LYS A 285 2.55 0.90 -28.94
CA LYS A 285 3.32 0.54 -27.75
C LYS A 285 2.58 0.96 -26.49
N THR A 286 2.67 0.17 -25.42
CA THR A 286 2.29 0.62 -24.07
C THR A 286 3.47 0.50 -23.13
N MET A 287 3.49 1.31 -22.06
CA MET A 287 4.62 1.38 -21.15
C MET A 287 4.13 1.57 -19.71
N MET A 288 4.82 0.91 -18.79
CA MET A 288 4.80 1.19 -17.37
C MET A 288 6.13 1.85 -17.02
N TRP A 289 6.05 3.06 -16.51
CA TRP A 289 7.19 3.85 -16.09
C TRP A 289 7.23 3.85 -14.57
N VAL A 290 8.36 3.46 -13.98
CA VAL A 290 8.59 3.48 -12.54
C VAL A 290 9.71 4.47 -12.28
N ASP A 291 9.38 5.60 -11.65
CA ASP A 291 10.32 6.66 -11.28
C ASP A 291 11.28 6.19 -10.19
N TRP A 292 10.73 5.63 -9.13
CA TRP A 292 11.49 5.05 -8.04
C TRP A 292 10.68 3.99 -7.31
N VAL A 293 11.39 3.16 -6.57
CA VAL A 293 10.84 2.23 -5.60
C VAL A 293 11.64 2.30 -4.31
N SER A 294 10.98 2.20 -3.16
CA SER A 294 11.65 2.15 -1.87
C SER A 294 10.95 1.23 -0.87
N VAL A 295 11.73 0.75 0.09
CA VAL A 295 11.25 0.07 1.29
C VAL A 295 11.87 0.77 2.49
N ALA A 296 11.02 1.21 3.41
CA ALA A 296 11.44 1.76 4.69
C ALA A 296 10.89 0.92 5.84
N SER A 297 11.63 0.86 6.94
CA SER A 297 11.23 0.17 8.17
C SER A 297 11.00 1.16 9.30
N SER A 298 10.05 0.85 10.18
CA SER A 298 9.81 1.57 11.42
C SER A 298 9.42 0.59 12.52
N PRO A 299 9.90 0.76 13.76
CA PRO A 299 9.38 0.01 14.89
C PRO A 299 7.91 0.39 15.13
N ILE A 300 7.14 -0.54 15.69
CA ILE A 300 5.82 -0.27 16.23
C ILE A 300 6.02 0.22 17.66
N SER A 301 5.58 1.44 17.93
CA SER A 301 5.70 2.12 19.24
C SER A 301 4.50 1.81 20.14
#